data_88025ee555817c381f3db8ddef4ad625
#
_entry.id   88025ee555817c381f3db8ddef4ad625
#
_cell.length_a   1.000
_cell.length_b   1.000
_cell.length_c   1.000
_cell.angle_alpha   90.00
_cell.angle_beta   90.00
_cell.angle_gamma   90.00
#
_symmetry.space_group_name_H-M   'P 1'
#
loop_
_entity.id
_entity.type
_entity.pdbx_description
1 polymer ?
#
loop_
_entity_poly.entity_id
_entity_poly.type
_entity_poly.pdbx_seq_one_letter_code
_entity_poly.pdbx_strand_id
1 'polypeptide(L)'
;MSQFIILCYTCADNKQLGEIPRMSKVYVFDHPLIQHKLTYIRDKNTGTKEFRELVDEVATLMAFEITRDLPLEEIEVETPVTTAKTKVLSGKKIAIVPILRAGIGMVDGVLKLIPAAKVGHIGLYRDPETLKPVEYYAKL
;
A
#
# COMPACT_ATOMS: atom_id res chain seq x y z
N MET A 1 7.66 -17.90 -0.38
CA MET A 1 6.61 -17.07 0.25
C MET A 1 7.08 -15.62 0.17
N SER A 2 6.55 -14.85 -0.78
CA SER A 2 6.92 -13.45 -0.97
C SER A 2 6.13 -12.62 0.05
N GLN A 3 6.83 -12.02 1.01
CA GLN A 3 6.23 -11.05 1.92
C GLN A 3 6.09 -9.73 1.16
N PHE A 4 4.87 -9.31 0.93
CA PHE A 4 4.58 -8.00 0.38
C PHE A 4 4.53 -7.01 1.54
N ILE A 5 5.49 -6.08 1.57
CA ILE A 5 5.50 -4.98 2.52
C ILE A 5 4.98 -3.75 1.78
N ILE A 6 3.79 -3.28 2.15
CA ILE A 6 3.31 -1.95 1.76
C ILE A 6 3.68 -1.02 2.90
N LEU A 7 4.67 -0.16 2.67
CA LEU A 7 4.97 0.94 3.59
C LEU A 7 4.09 2.14 3.22
N CYS A 8 3.10 2.42 4.06
CA CYS A 8 2.38 3.67 4.00
C CYS A 8 3.10 4.68 4.90
N TYR A 9 3.69 5.71 4.31
CA TYR A 9 4.34 6.79 5.04
C TYR A 9 3.44 8.02 5.01
N THR A 10 2.89 8.39 6.16
CA THR A 10 2.31 9.73 6.33
C THR A 10 3.46 10.68 6.61
N CYS A 11 3.74 11.59 5.69
CA CYS A 11 4.80 12.58 5.84
C CYS A 11 4.34 13.70 6.80
N ALA A 12 4.43 13.43 8.09
CA ALA A 12 4.37 14.46 9.11
C ALA A 12 5.82 14.85 9.46
N ASP A 13 6.14 16.11 9.23
CA ASP A 13 7.33 16.84 9.66
C ASP A 13 8.71 16.18 9.56
N ASN A 14 9.46 16.74 8.65
CA ASN A 14 10.88 16.49 8.37
C ASN A 14 11.79 16.97 9.54
N LYS A 15 11.66 16.34 10.73
CA LYS A 15 12.64 16.45 11.83
C LYS A 15 12.63 15.16 12.65
N GLN A 16 13.77 14.50 12.63
CA GLN A 16 14.13 13.29 13.39
C GLN A 16 13.81 11.95 12.68
N LEU A 17 14.72 11.55 11.82
CA LEU A 17 15.04 10.14 11.64
C LEU A 17 15.75 9.64 12.91
N GLY A 18 15.03 9.61 14.02
CA GLY A 18 15.40 8.93 15.25
C GLY A 18 14.71 7.60 15.28
N GLU A 19 15.47 6.57 15.58
CA GLU A 19 15.14 5.17 15.85
C GLU A 19 13.67 4.77 15.64
N ILE A 20 13.39 4.12 14.53
CA ILE A 20 12.09 3.45 14.30
C ILE A 20 11.94 2.41 15.43
N PRO A 21 10.97 2.53 16.33
CA PRO A 21 10.76 1.53 17.36
C PRO A 21 10.47 0.21 16.67
N ARG A 22 11.27 -0.82 16.96
CA ARG A 22 11.14 -2.20 16.50
C ARG A 22 9.91 -2.86 17.12
N MET A 23 8.72 -2.39 16.78
CA MET A 23 7.50 -3.14 17.01
C MET A 23 6.87 -3.43 15.64
N SER A 24 7.33 -4.52 15.02
CA SER A 24 6.67 -5.05 13.83
C SER A 24 5.31 -5.60 14.24
N LYS A 25 4.26 -4.83 13.99
CA LYS A 25 2.88 -5.28 14.17
C LYS A 25 2.48 -6.04 12.91
N VAL A 26 2.14 -7.32 13.07
CA VAL A 26 1.63 -8.15 11.98
C VAL A 26 0.11 -8.05 11.96
N TYR A 27 -0.46 -7.66 10.83
CA TYR A 27 -1.89 -7.68 10.59
C TYR A 27 -2.23 -8.87 9.69
N VAL A 28 -3.13 -9.72 10.15
CA VAL A 28 -3.64 -10.84 9.36
C VAL A 28 -5.02 -10.47 8.84
N PHE A 29 -5.18 -10.46 7.52
CA PHE A 29 -6.46 -10.17 6.88
C PHE A 29 -7.25 -11.47 6.73
N ASP A 30 -8.28 -11.63 7.56
CA ASP A 30 -9.19 -12.78 7.54
C ASP A 30 -10.52 -12.40 6.88
N HIS A 31 -10.44 -11.80 5.70
CA HIS A 31 -11.62 -11.42 4.93
C HIS A 31 -11.94 -12.50 3.88
N PRO A 32 -13.19 -13.01 3.79
CA PRO A 32 -13.55 -14.09 2.87
C PRO A 32 -13.19 -13.81 1.40
N LEU A 33 -13.37 -12.58 0.90
CA LEU A 33 -13.00 -12.22 -0.47
C LEU A 33 -11.48 -12.30 -0.70
N ILE A 34 -10.67 -11.89 0.29
CA ILE A 34 -9.22 -12.00 0.18
C ILE A 34 -8.81 -13.48 0.14
N GLN A 35 -9.37 -14.31 1.02
CA GLN A 35 -9.11 -15.74 1.05
C GLN A 35 -9.49 -16.44 -0.27
N HIS A 36 -10.66 -16.09 -0.81
CA HIS A 36 -11.12 -16.59 -2.10
C HIS A 36 -10.14 -16.26 -3.23
N LYS A 37 -9.74 -14.98 -3.35
CA LYS A 37 -8.79 -14.54 -4.38
C LYS A 37 -7.41 -15.17 -4.22
N LEU A 38 -6.92 -15.32 -2.98
CA LEU A 38 -5.66 -15.99 -2.69
C LEU A 38 -5.66 -17.46 -3.11
N THR A 39 -6.81 -18.13 -3.08
CA THR A 39 -6.95 -19.49 -3.58
C THR A 39 -6.59 -19.57 -5.07
N TYR A 40 -7.14 -18.68 -5.88
CA TYR A 40 -6.85 -18.64 -7.32
C TYR A 40 -5.43 -18.13 -7.62
N ILE A 41 -4.91 -17.17 -6.86
CA ILE A 41 -3.50 -16.73 -6.99
C ILE A 41 -2.53 -17.92 -6.78
N ARG A 42 -2.91 -18.89 -5.95
CA ARG A 42 -2.09 -20.08 -5.64
C ARG A 42 -2.30 -21.24 -6.61
N ASP A 43 -3.36 -21.21 -7.41
CA ASP A 43 -3.63 -22.27 -8.38
C ASP A 43 -2.60 -22.22 -9.52
N LYS A 44 -1.93 -23.33 -9.77
CA LYS A 44 -0.94 -23.48 -10.84
C LYS A 44 -1.52 -23.29 -12.25
N ASN A 45 -2.84 -23.41 -12.40
CA ASN A 45 -3.53 -23.24 -13.67
C ASN A 45 -3.96 -21.80 -13.95
N THR A 46 -3.84 -20.89 -12.97
CA THR A 46 -4.18 -19.47 -13.15
C THR A 46 -3.28 -18.83 -14.19
N GLY A 47 -3.90 -18.30 -15.26
CA GLY A 47 -3.20 -17.64 -16.34
C GLY A 47 -2.57 -16.31 -15.92
N THR A 48 -1.57 -15.84 -16.66
CA THR A 48 -0.83 -14.61 -16.32
C THR A 48 -1.74 -13.37 -16.24
N LYS A 49 -2.75 -13.28 -17.11
CA LYS A 49 -3.71 -12.16 -17.09
C LYS A 49 -4.53 -12.20 -15.79
N GLU A 50 -5.16 -13.32 -15.52
CA GLU A 50 -5.99 -13.52 -14.34
C GLU A 50 -5.19 -13.33 -13.04
N PHE A 51 -3.96 -13.83 -12.98
CA PHE A 51 -3.05 -13.62 -11.85
C PHE A 51 -2.83 -12.13 -11.58
N ARG A 52 -2.60 -11.31 -12.61
CA ARG A 52 -2.41 -9.86 -12.45
C ARG A 52 -3.69 -9.17 -11.94
N GLU A 53 -4.84 -9.54 -12.48
CA GLU A 53 -6.14 -9.01 -12.06
C GLU A 53 -6.40 -9.35 -10.59
N LEU A 54 -6.16 -10.58 -10.18
CA LEU A 54 -6.31 -11.03 -8.79
C LEU A 54 -5.37 -10.29 -7.82
N VAL A 55 -4.12 -10.07 -8.21
CA VAL A 55 -3.14 -9.32 -7.41
C VAL A 55 -3.60 -7.87 -7.23
N ASP A 56 -4.07 -7.23 -8.27
CA ASP A 56 -4.61 -5.87 -8.25
C ASP A 56 -5.83 -5.75 -7.32
N GLU A 57 -6.76 -6.70 -7.41
CA GLU A 57 -7.95 -6.75 -6.56
C GLU A 57 -7.61 -6.99 -5.08
N VAL A 58 -6.66 -7.89 -4.78
CA VAL A 58 -6.19 -8.12 -3.41
C VAL A 58 -5.49 -6.89 -2.88
N ALA A 59 -4.68 -6.20 -3.70
CA ALA A 59 -4.04 -4.95 -3.32
C ALA A 59 -5.06 -3.87 -2.95
N THR A 60 -6.15 -3.77 -3.72
CA THR A 60 -7.25 -2.84 -3.44
C THR A 60 -7.91 -3.14 -2.08
N LEU A 61 -8.26 -4.40 -1.82
CA LEU A 61 -8.88 -4.81 -0.55
C LEU A 61 -7.95 -4.59 0.66
N MET A 62 -6.67 -4.91 0.49
CA MET A 62 -5.67 -4.68 1.54
C MET A 62 -5.47 -3.18 1.81
N ALA A 63 -5.42 -2.35 0.76
CA ALA A 63 -5.26 -0.91 0.90
C ALA A 63 -6.46 -0.29 1.64
N PHE A 64 -7.67 -0.74 1.36
CA PHE A 64 -8.87 -0.31 2.08
C PHE A 64 -8.76 -0.57 3.59
N GLU A 65 -8.30 -1.75 3.97
CA GLU A 65 -8.15 -2.10 5.38
C GLU A 65 -6.98 -1.38 6.07
N ILE A 66 -5.83 -1.27 5.38
CA ILE A 66 -4.65 -0.57 5.91
C ILE A 66 -4.93 0.93 6.16
N THR A 67 -5.82 1.53 5.38
CA THR A 67 -6.17 2.95 5.49
C THR A 67 -7.27 3.24 6.51
N ARG A 68 -7.78 2.23 7.22
CA ARG A 68 -8.88 2.37 8.20
C ARG A 68 -8.60 3.38 9.31
N ASP A 69 -7.37 3.44 9.79
CA ASP A 69 -6.97 4.28 10.93
C ASP A 69 -6.33 5.61 10.50
N LEU A 70 -6.52 6.02 9.24
CA LEU A 70 -6.02 7.32 8.79
C LEU A 70 -6.75 8.45 9.52
N PRO A 71 -6.00 9.47 9.99
CA PRO A 71 -6.59 10.60 10.70
C PRO A 71 -7.47 11.44 9.77
N LEU A 72 -8.57 11.95 10.34
CA LEU A 72 -9.51 12.83 9.65
C LEU A 72 -9.48 14.23 10.29
N GLU A 73 -9.68 15.26 9.48
CA GLU A 73 -9.89 16.63 9.92
C GLU A 73 -11.24 17.15 9.45
N GLU A 74 -11.84 18.07 10.22
CA GLU A 74 -13.11 18.69 9.85
C GLU A 74 -12.85 19.93 8.99
N ILE A 75 -13.60 20.02 7.89
CA ILE A 75 -13.62 21.19 7.01
C ILE A 75 -15.05 21.62 6.74
N GLU A 76 -15.24 22.89 6.40
CA GLU A 76 -16.51 23.43 5.90
C GLU A 76 -16.55 23.31 4.39
N VAL A 77 -17.61 22.68 3.87
CA VAL A 77 -17.84 22.48 2.44
C VAL A 77 -19.17 23.12 2.06
N GLU A 78 -19.14 23.95 1.04
CA GLU A 78 -20.36 24.50 0.45
C GLU A 78 -21.03 23.42 -0.39
N THR A 79 -22.24 23.06 -0.01
CA THR A 79 -23.09 22.10 -0.75
C THR A 79 -24.18 22.85 -1.50
N PRO A 80 -24.86 22.25 -2.47
CA PRO A 80 -25.95 22.90 -3.20
C PRO A 80 -27.10 23.42 -2.32
N VAL A 81 -27.20 22.95 -1.07
CA VAL A 81 -28.30 23.31 -0.16
C VAL A 81 -27.82 24.21 0.96
N THR A 82 -26.65 23.95 1.55
CA THR A 82 -26.10 24.73 2.68
C THR A 82 -24.64 24.38 2.89
N THR A 83 -23.94 25.22 3.67
CA THR A 83 -22.61 24.91 4.15
C THR A 83 -22.67 23.81 5.22
N ALA A 84 -21.91 22.74 5.03
CA ALA A 84 -21.87 21.59 5.94
C ALA A 84 -20.46 21.34 6.47
N LYS A 85 -20.36 20.95 7.75
CA LYS A 85 -19.10 20.44 8.32
C LYS A 85 -18.94 18.98 7.95
N THR A 86 -17.84 18.66 7.28
CA THR A 86 -17.52 17.34 6.76
C THR A 86 -16.11 16.92 7.16
N LYS A 87 -15.78 15.65 6.94
CA LYS A 87 -14.46 15.11 7.28
C LYS A 87 -13.68 14.73 6.03
N VAL A 88 -12.41 15.12 5.99
CA VAL A 88 -11.46 14.73 4.96
C VAL A 88 -10.23 14.10 5.61
N LEU A 89 -9.43 13.39 4.81
CA LEU A 89 -8.17 12.85 5.30
C LEU A 89 -7.27 14.00 5.75
N SER A 90 -6.84 13.93 7.00
CA SER A 90 -5.92 14.88 7.60
C SER A 90 -4.51 14.66 7.07
N GLY A 91 -3.77 15.77 6.93
CA GLY A 91 -2.35 15.74 6.62
C GLY A 91 -2.00 15.74 5.14
N LYS A 92 -0.69 15.63 4.91
CA LYS A 92 -0.11 15.71 3.58
C LYS A 92 -0.05 14.32 2.95
N LYS A 93 -0.25 14.24 1.70
CA LYS A 93 -0.15 13.18 0.69
C LYS A 93 0.34 11.79 1.17
N ILE A 94 -0.45 10.77 0.87
CA ILE A 94 -0.07 9.37 0.97
C ILE A 94 0.93 9.06 -0.14
N ALA A 95 1.96 8.29 0.19
CA ALA A 95 2.92 7.76 -0.78
C ALA A 95 2.85 6.22 -0.79
N ILE A 96 2.86 5.66 -1.99
CA ILE A 96 2.94 4.23 -2.25
C ILE A 96 4.36 3.94 -2.69
N VAL A 97 5.01 2.98 -2.02
CA VAL A 97 6.40 2.64 -2.33
C VAL A 97 6.52 1.14 -2.61
N PRO A 98 6.31 0.72 -3.87
CA PRO A 98 6.52 -0.67 -4.25
C PRO A 98 8.00 -1.03 -4.24
N ILE A 99 8.29 -2.25 -3.81
CA ILE A 99 9.61 -2.85 -3.97
C ILE A 99 9.69 -3.44 -5.38
N LEU A 100 10.60 -2.91 -6.18
CA LEU A 100 10.83 -3.36 -7.54
C LEU A 100 11.42 -4.78 -7.53
N ARG A 101 10.98 -5.64 -8.42
CA ARG A 101 10.02 -5.43 -9.51
C ARG A 101 8.63 -5.96 -9.14
N ALA A 102 8.54 -6.90 -8.18
CA ALA A 102 7.30 -7.62 -7.85
C ALA A 102 6.17 -6.70 -7.34
N GLY A 103 6.51 -5.66 -6.57
CA GLY A 103 5.53 -4.73 -6.00
C GLY A 103 4.76 -3.88 -7.00
N ILE A 104 5.27 -3.73 -8.23
CA ILE A 104 4.60 -2.92 -9.28
C ILE A 104 3.18 -3.41 -9.55
N GLY A 105 2.96 -4.73 -9.57
CA GLY A 105 1.65 -5.30 -9.86
C GLY A 105 0.54 -4.98 -8.85
N MET A 106 0.88 -4.34 -7.73
CA MET A 106 -0.09 -3.92 -6.70
C MET A 106 -0.40 -2.42 -6.75
N VAL A 107 0.38 -1.63 -7.47
CA VAL A 107 0.29 -0.16 -7.43
C VAL A 107 -1.05 0.32 -7.96
N ASP A 108 -1.51 -0.22 -9.08
CA ASP A 108 -2.75 0.19 -9.73
C ASP A 108 -3.96 -0.07 -8.82
N GLY A 109 -3.97 -1.20 -8.12
CA GLY A 109 -5.02 -1.53 -7.15
C GLY A 109 -5.12 -0.53 -6.00
N VAL A 110 -3.99 -0.07 -5.49
CA VAL A 110 -3.96 0.96 -4.44
C VAL A 110 -4.35 2.34 -4.99
N LEU A 111 -3.88 2.70 -6.19
CA LEU A 111 -4.21 3.97 -6.84
C LEU A 111 -5.69 4.11 -7.20
N LYS A 112 -6.40 3.00 -7.43
CA LYS A 112 -7.87 3.03 -7.62
C LYS A 112 -8.61 3.58 -6.41
N LEU A 113 -8.10 3.30 -5.19
CA LEU A 113 -8.68 3.85 -3.95
C LEU A 113 -8.14 5.24 -3.63
N ILE A 114 -6.87 5.50 -3.90
CA ILE A 114 -6.19 6.73 -3.52
C ILE A 114 -5.51 7.33 -4.76
N PRO A 115 -6.27 7.89 -5.70
CA PRO A 115 -5.72 8.39 -6.97
C PRO A 115 -4.70 9.53 -6.80
N ALA A 116 -4.79 10.27 -5.69
CA ALA A 116 -3.89 11.39 -5.37
C ALA A 116 -2.58 10.94 -4.70
N ALA A 117 -2.39 9.64 -4.43
CA ALA A 117 -1.17 9.14 -3.83
C ALA A 117 0.04 9.34 -4.75
N LYS A 118 1.18 9.69 -4.16
CA LYS A 118 2.45 9.71 -4.88
C LYS A 118 3.03 8.30 -4.95
N VAL A 119 3.75 8.00 -6.01
CA VAL A 119 4.44 6.72 -6.17
C VAL A 119 5.94 6.94 -6.15
N GLY A 120 6.61 6.38 -5.15
CA GLY A 120 8.06 6.23 -5.10
C GLY A 120 8.46 4.80 -5.41
N HIS A 121 9.73 4.52 -5.58
CA HIS A 121 10.20 3.16 -5.89
C HIS A 121 11.47 2.83 -5.12
N ILE A 122 11.55 1.61 -4.61
CA ILE A 122 12.77 1.04 -4.03
C ILE A 122 13.10 -0.23 -4.80
N GLY A 123 14.32 -0.30 -5.32
CA GLY A 123 14.84 -1.48 -6.00
C GLY A 123 15.73 -2.30 -5.09
N LEU A 124 15.36 -3.56 -4.87
CA LEU A 124 16.14 -4.51 -4.11
C LEU A 124 16.41 -5.77 -4.93
N TYR A 125 17.63 -6.31 -4.82
CA TYR A 125 17.92 -7.67 -5.27
C TYR A 125 18.55 -8.48 -4.15
N ARG A 126 18.52 -9.79 -4.28
CA ARG A 126 19.19 -10.69 -3.36
C ARG A 126 20.57 -11.00 -3.90
N ASP A 127 21.58 -10.69 -3.13
CA ASP A 127 22.96 -11.09 -3.45
C ASP A 127 23.04 -12.62 -3.54
N PRO A 128 23.59 -13.18 -4.64
CA PRO A 128 23.61 -14.63 -4.84
C PRO A 128 24.53 -15.37 -3.88
N GLU A 129 25.58 -14.73 -3.36
CA GLU A 129 26.56 -15.35 -2.46
C GLU A 129 26.14 -15.24 -1.00
N THR A 130 25.77 -14.02 -0.57
CA THR A 130 25.46 -13.73 0.84
C THR A 130 23.98 -13.92 1.18
N LEU A 131 23.10 -14.04 0.18
CA LEU A 131 21.64 -14.10 0.28
C LEU A 131 21.02 -12.88 0.99
N LYS A 132 21.79 -11.81 1.19
CA LYS A 132 21.31 -10.57 1.81
C LYS A 132 20.64 -9.66 0.79
N PRO A 133 19.67 -8.84 1.23
CA PRO A 133 19.09 -7.83 0.35
C PRO A 133 20.11 -6.71 0.10
N VAL A 134 20.23 -6.32 -1.16
CA VAL A 134 21.05 -5.19 -1.62
C VAL A 134 20.16 -4.20 -2.33
N GLU A 135 20.23 -2.93 -1.91
CA GLU A 135 19.54 -1.84 -2.57
C GLU A 135 20.35 -1.39 -3.79
N TYR A 136 19.67 -1.23 -4.94
CA TYR A 136 20.27 -0.70 -6.15
C TYR A 136 19.57 0.58 -6.65
N TYR A 137 18.41 0.91 -6.07
CA TYR A 137 17.64 2.08 -6.47
C TYR A 137 16.70 2.52 -5.36
N ALA A 138 16.71 3.80 -5.03
CA ALA A 138 15.70 4.43 -4.17
C ALA A 138 15.37 5.83 -4.71
N LYS A 139 14.10 6.05 -5.01
CA LYS A 139 13.56 7.36 -5.37
C LYS A 139 12.18 7.51 -4.74
N LEU A 140 12.09 8.40 -3.78
CA LEU A 140 10.89 8.70 -3.00
C LEU A 140 10.38 10.11 -3.30
#